data_e134f81a130fe700b16c097cd8b421e5
#
_entry.id   e134f81a130fe700b16c097cd8b421e5
#
_cell.length_a   1.000
_cell.length_b   1.000
_cell.length_c   1.000
_cell.angle_alpha   90.00
_cell.angle_beta   90.00
_cell.angle_gamma   90.00
#
_symmetry.space_group_name_H-M   'P 1'
#
loop_
_entity.id
_entity.type
_entity.pdbx_description
1 polymer ?
#
loop_
_entity_poly.entity_id
_entity_poly.type
_entity_poly.pdbx_seq_one_letter_code
_entity_poly.pdbx_strand_id
1 'polypeptide(L)'
;SEMCIRDRLWALLKQFSGRSSECGRIVVQLFVCVFLTQDLSDHITLAVTTVQQISAGMQGLLPMLLTMMAAVGGSAGSALMQPAVVASASAMTSLISGVTVPLAVASGVLCMLCHLGDGIRVQRLAEFTQQCAVWSLGIGFTVFIGVLTTRSVTAAAIDGVTLRTAKYALNNLVPFVGGLFADTVDTLVGSGMLVQSALGVTGLIVIASRAVLPLCQTLAAAMLYKLASALMQPVSDGSLAGCIHDFAKVLMLLFVLQLSAAAMYLMLIAQLIAVSGFTMMLR
;
A
#
# COMPACT_ATOMS: atom_id res chain seq x y z
N SER A 1 -12.12 -24.16 13.64
CA SER A 1 -13.23 -24.93 14.22
C SER A 1 -14.43 -25.02 13.27
N GLU A 2 -14.73 -23.99 12.51
CA GLU A 2 -15.89 -23.95 11.60
C GLU A 2 -15.66 -24.72 10.27
N MET A 3 -14.43 -24.81 9.80
CA MET A 3 -14.09 -25.64 8.63
C MET A 3 -14.44 -27.13 8.79
N CYS A 4 -14.21 -27.69 9.97
CA CYS A 4 -14.58 -29.09 10.25
C CYS A 4 -16.09 -29.37 10.25
N ILE A 5 -16.91 -28.37 10.60
CA ILE A 5 -18.37 -28.52 10.62
C ILE A 5 -18.90 -28.56 9.20
N ARG A 6 -18.36 -27.72 8.32
CA ARG A 6 -18.70 -27.68 6.90
C ARG A 6 -18.38 -28.97 6.15
N ASP A 7 -17.19 -29.53 6.36
CA ASP A 7 -16.76 -30.78 5.71
C ASP A 7 -17.55 -31.99 6.21
N ARG A 8 -17.94 -32.00 7.49
CA ARG A 8 -18.84 -33.05 8.05
C ARG A 8 -20.26 -32.91 7.52
N LEU A 9 -20.80 -31.69 7.41
CA LEU A 9 -22.12 -31.44 6.81
C LEU A 9 -22.16 -31.88 5.35
N TRP A 10 -21.10 -31.64 4.59
CA TRP A 10 -21.02 -32.05 3.18
C TRP A 10 -20.88 -33.55 3.03
N ALA A 11 -20.10 -34.23 3.87
CA ALA A 11 -19.97 -35.68 3.91
C ALA A 11 -21.31 -36.37 4.28
N LEU A 12 -22.07 -35.80 5.23
CA LEU A 12 -23.39 -36.28 5.60
C LEU A 12 -24.41 -36.09 4.48
N LEU A 13 -24.42 -34.95 3.78
CA LEU A 13 -25.31 -34.69 2.66
C LEU A 13 -25.04 -35.59 1.44
N LYS A 14 -23.78 -35.96 1.18
CA LYS A 14 -23.40 -36.91 0.12
C LYS A 14 -23.88 -38.34 0.42
N GLN A 15 -24.11 -38.67 1.68
CA GLN A 15 -24.61 -39.97 2.11
C GLN A 15 -26.12 -40.14 1.91
N PHE A 16 -26.89 -39.05 1.75
CA PHE A 16 -28.29 -39.07 1.36
C PHE A 16 -28.41 -39.07 -0.18
N SER A 17 -28.29 -40.30 -0.75
CA SER A 17 -28.28 -40.56 -2.19
C SER A 17 -29.64 -40.24 -2.88
N GLY A 18 -29.57 -39.61 -4.05
CA GLY A 18 -30.68 -39.37 -4.94
C GLY A 18 -30.93 -37.90 -5.24
N ARG A 19 -32.10 -37.56 -5.77
CA ARG A 19 -32.55 -36.21 -6.12
C ARG A 19 -32.37 -35.14 -5.04
N SER A 20 -32.24 -35.55 -3.77
CA SER A 20 -31.93 -34.70 -2.63
C SER A 20 -30.45 -34.27 -2.56
N SER A 21 -29.53 -34.95 -3.26
CA SER A 21 -28.10 -34.59 -3.19
C SER A 21 -27.76 -33.34 -4.00
N GLU A 22 -28.47 -33.04 -5.08
CA GLU A 22 -28.28 -31.79 -5.85
C GLU A 22 -28.77 -30.57 -5.08
N CYS A 23 -29.94 -30.67 -4.44
CA CYS A 23 -30.43 -29.60 -3.56
C CYS A 23 -29.50 -29.37 -2.38
N GLY A 24 -28.97 -30.43 -1.78
CA GLY A 24 -28.01 -30.35 -0.70
C GLY A 24 -26.72 -29.66 -1.12
N ARG A 25 -26.21 -29.97 -2.31
CA ARG A 25 -25.03 -29.32 -2.89
C ARG A 25 -25.23 -27.81 -3.07
N ILE A 26 -26.38 -27.41 -3.64
CA ILE A 26 -26.71 -25.98 -3.84
C ILE A 26 -26.80 -25.24 -2.51
N VAL A 27 -27.45 -25.83 -1.49
CA VAL A 27 -27.57 -25.21 -0.16
C VAL A 27 -26.20 -25.02 0.49
N VAL A 28 -25.33 -26.03 0.45
CA VAL A 28 -23.95 -25.91 0.98
C VAL A 28 -23.15 -24.86 0.22
N GLN A 29 -23.28 -24.80 -1.09
CA GLN A 29 -22.59 -23.81 -1.93
C GLN A 29 -23.06 -22.39 -1.63
N LEU A 30 -24.37 -22.17 -1.47
CA LEU A 30 -24.91 -20.87 -1.05
C LEU A 30 -24.40 -20.45 0.32
N PHE A 31 -24.38 -21.39 1.28
CA PHE A 31 -23.86 -21.11 2.61
C PHE A 31 -22.38 -20.71 2.60
N VAL A 32 -21.57 -21.43 1.82
CA VAL A 32 -20.14 -21.08 1.62
C VAL A 32 -19.99 -19.71 0.97
N CYS A 33 -20.78 -19.39 -0.07
CA CYS A 33 -20.75 -18.09 -0.72
C CYS A 33 -21.10 -16.94 0.24
N VAL A 34 -22.13 -17.12 1.08
CA VAL A 34 -22.51 -16.10 2.09
C VAL A 34 -21.37 -15.88 3.07
N PHE A 35 -20.77 -16.96 3.58
CA PHE A 35 -19.65 -16.88 4.51
C PHE A 35 -18.44 -16.18 3.88
N LEU A 36 -18.06 -16.56 2.66
CA LEU A 36 -16.96 -15.93 1.93
C LEU A 36 -17.25 -14.44 1.63
N THR A 37 -18.50 -14.06 1.39
CA THR A 37 -18.88 -12.66 1.15
C THR A 37 -18.69 -11.81 2.41
N GLN A 38 -19.04 -12.34 3.58
CA GLN A 38 -18.82 -11.65 4.85
C GLN A 38 -17.33 -11.46 5.12
N ASP A 39 -16.55 -12.53 5.00
CA ASP A 39 -15.10 -12.48 5.20
C ASP A 39 -14.41 -11.53 4.19
N LEU A 40 -14.88 -11.50 2.93
CA LEU A 40 -14.40 -10.55 1.93
C LEU A 40 -14.68 -9.11 2.35
N SER A 41 -15.88 -8.81 2.85
CA SER A 41 -16.26 -7.48 3.33
C SER A 41 -15.34 -7.01 4.46
N ASP A 42 -15.01 -7.90 5.41
CA ASP A 42 -14.12 -7.59 6.52
C ASP A 42 -12.70 -7.28 6.04
N HIS A 43 -12.18 -8.09 5.11
CA HIS A 43 -10.85 -7.87 4.53
C HIS A 43 -10.79 -6.64 3.62
N ILE A 44 -11.86 -6.29 2.90
CA ILE A 44 -11.95 -5.05 2.14
C ILE A 44 -11.91 -3.85 3.09
N THR A 45 -12.71 -3.89 4.15
CA THR A 45 -12.74 -2.82 5.16
C THR A 45 -11.38 -2.67 5.83
N LEU A 46 -10.72 -3.76 6.16
CA LEU A 46 -9.36 -3.77 6.70
C LEU A 46 -8.35 -3.15 5.71
N ALA A 47 -8.45 -3.50 4.43
CA ALA A 47 -7.56 -2.96 3.40
C ALA A 47 -7.75 -1.46 3.20
N VAL A 48 -9.00 -1.01 3.08
CA VAL A 48 -9.34 0.42 2.92
C VAL A 48 -8.91 1.24 4.13
N THR A 49 -9.22 0.79 5.34
CA THR A 49 -8.81 1.49 6.56
C THR A 49 -7.29 1.55 6.72
N THR A 50 -6.58 0.49 6.36
CA THR A 50 -5.11 0.46 6.37
C THR A 50 -4.52 1.49 5.40
N VAL A 51 -5.02 1.53 4.15
CA VAL A 51 -4.57 2.50 3.14
C VAL A 51 -4.85 3.94 3.59
N GLN A 52 -6.04 4.17 4.17
CA GLN A 52 -6.40 5.49 4.70
C GLN A 52 -5.51 5.92 5.88
N GLN A 53 -5.21 5.00 6.80
CA GLN A 53 -4.31 5.27 7.93
C GLN A 53 -2.88 5.59 7.46
N ILE A 54 -2.36 4.84 6.48
CA ILE A 54 -1.06 5.10 5.87
C ILE A 54 -1.06 6.48 5.19
N SER A 55 -2.11 6.80 4.42
CA SER A 55 -2.26 8.09 3.75
C SER A 55 -2.36 9.26 4.74
N ALA A 56 -3.15 9.11 5.79
CA ALA A 56 -3.28 10.13 6.84
C ALA A 56 -1.95 10.36 7.58
N GLY A 57 -1.23 9.27 7.88
CA GLY A 57 0.11 9.35 8.46
C GLY A 57 1.09 10.10 7.56
N MET A 58 1.05 9.84 6.26
CA MET A 58 1.86 10.53 5.27
C MET A 58 1.52 12.04 5.19
N GLN A 59 0.25 12.39 5.14
CA GLN A 59 -0.20 13.78 5.10
C GLN A 59 0.15 14.55 6.38
N GLY A 60 0.15 13.88 7.54
CA GLY A 60 0.51 14.49 8.82
C GLY A 60 2.03 14.71 8.98
N LEU A 61 2.84 13.77 8.53
CA LEU A 61 4.31 13.84 8.66
C LEU A 61 4.97 14.73 7.60
N LEU A 62 4.39 14.81 6.39
CA LEU A 62 4.96 15.60 5.30
C LEU A 62 5.16 17.08 5.65
N PRO A 63 4.19 17.83 6.19
CA PRO A 63 4.38 19.23 6.53
C PRO A 63 5.47 19.43 7.58
N MET A 64 5.51 18.53 8.59
CA MET A 64 6.50 18.58 9.66
C MET A 64 7.93 18.36 9.15
N LEU A 65 8.13 17.36 8.30
CA LEU A 65 9.43 17.08 7.70
C LEU A 65 9.87 18.20 6.74
N LEU A 66 8.94 18.80 6.02
CA LEU A 66 9.22 19.89 5.08
C LEU A 66 9.53 21.21 5.77
N THR A 67 8.87 21.53 6.88
CA THR A 67 9.22 22.72 7.70
C THR A 67 10.58 22.55 8.33
N MET A 68 10.95 21.35 8.76
CA MET A 68 12.31 21.04 9.25
C MET A 68 13.35 21.20 8.13
N MET A 69 13.08 20.71 6.92
CA MET A 69 13.99 20.92 5.77
C MET A 69 14.17 22.40 5.45
N ALA A 70 13.13 23.20 5.50
CA ALA A 70 13.21 24.65 5.29
C ALA A 70 14.05 25.34 6.38
N ALA A 71 13.92 24.92 7.64
CA ALA A 71 14.70 25.45 8.76
C ALA A 71 16.20 25.14 8.67
N VAL A 72 16.57 24.00 8.05
CA VAL A 72 17.95 23.55 7.87
C VAL A 72 18.65 24.21 6.65
N GLY A 73 17.96 25.06 5.90
CA GLY A 73 18.54 25.83 4.78
C GLY A 73 18.37 25.19 3.39
N GLY A 74 17.66 24.08 3.27
CA GLY A 74 17.28 23.47 1.99
C GLY A 74 16.04 24.11 1.36
N SER A 75 15.96 25.45 1.29
CA SER A 75 14.69 26.16 1.16
C SER A 75 14.11 26.25 -0.26
N ALA A 76 14.94 26.35 -1.28
CA ALA A 76 14.45 26.65 -2.63
C ALA A 76 13.95 25.40 -3.39
N GLY A 77 14.72 24.33 -3.37
CA GLY A 77 14.37 23.09 -4.08
C GLY A 77 13.22 22.33 -3.41
N SER A 78 13.23 22.27 -2.08
CA SER A 78 12.18 21.59 -1.31
C SER A 78 10.82 22.29 -1.41
N ALA A 79 10.78 23.61 -1.35
CA ALA A 79 9.55 24.41 -1.44
C ALA A 79 8.86 24.27 -2.80
N LEU A 80 9.64 24.24 -3.89
CA LEU A 80 9.08 24.10 -5.24
C LEU A 80 8.49 22.71 -5.51
N MET A 81 9.07 21.66 -4.93
CA MET A 81 8.66 20.28 -5.18
C MET A 81 7.62 19.74 -4.17
N GLN A 82 7.39 20.45 -3.07
CA GLN A 82 6.41 20.06 -2.04
C GLN A 82 5.01 19.80 -2.61
N PRO A 83 4.41 20.70 -3.41
CA PRO A 83 3.07 20.47 -3.92
C PRO A 83 2.99 19.27 -4.85
N ALA A 84 4.03 18.97 -5.63
CA ALA A 84 4.06 17.82 -6.53
C ALA A 84 4.05 16.48 -5.77
N VAL A 85 4.76 16.41 -4.64
CA VAL A 85 4.78 15.18 -3.80
C VAL A 85 3.46 14.97 -3.10
N VAL A 86 2.90 16.02 -2.50
CA VAL A 86 1.57 15.94 -1.86
C VAL A 86 0.50 15.58 -2.88
N ALA A 87 0.54 16.20 -4.07
CA ALA A 87 -0.40 15.89 -5.14
C ALA A 87 -0.25 14.46 -5.66
N SER A 88 0.97 13.96 -5.86
CA SER A 88 1.19 12.59 -6.30
C SER A 88 0.73 11.55 -5.27
N ALA A 89 0.97 11.82 -4.00
CA ALA A 89 0.54 10.97 -2.91
C ALA A 89 -1.00 10.94 -2.76
N SER A 90 -1.64 12.12 -2.82
CA SER A 90 -3.11 12.20 -2.77
C SER A 90 -3.75 11.60 -4.02
N ALA A 91 -3.19 11.81 -5.20
CA ALA A 91 -3.66 11.20 -6.44
C ALA A 91 -3.59 9.67 -6.37
N MET A 92 -2.50 9.12 -5.83
CA MET A 92 -2.36 7.68 -5.68
C MET A 92 -3.34 7.09 -4.66
N THR A 93 -3.55 7.78 -3.54
CA THR A 93 -4.58 7.37 -2.56
C THR A 93 -5.97 7.38 -3.17
N SER A 94 -6.29 8.41 -3.96
CA SER A 94 -7.56 8.51 -4.69
C SER A 94 -7.69 7.42 -5.75
N LEU A 95 -6.63 7.06 -6.45
CA LEU A 95 -6.60 5.97 -7.43
C LEU A 95 -6.84 4.62 -6.75
N ILE A 96 -6.19 4.38 -5.62
CA ILE A 96 -6.37 3.13 -4.85
C ILE A 96 -7.82 3.03 -4.37
N SER A 97 -8.33 4.03 -3.66
CA SER A 97 -9.67 4.00 -3.06
C SER A 97 -10.81 4.15 -4.07
N GLY A 98 -10.60 4.96 -5.13
CA GLY A 98 -11.64 5.26 -6.13
C GLY A 98 -11.70 4.30 -7.32
N VAL A 99 -10.59 3.64 -7.65
CA VAL A 99 -10.52 2.76 -8.84
C VAL A 99 -10.15 1.33 -8.45
N THR A 100 -9.01 1.14 -7.79
CA THR A 100 -8.48 -0.21 -7.55
C THR A 100 -9.33 -1.02 -6.58
N VAL A 101 -9.80 -0.41 -5.49
CA VAL A 101 -10.68 -1.08 -4.51
C VAL A 101 -12.02 -1.47 -5.12
N PRO A 102 -12.78 -0.58 -5.80
CA PRO A 102 -14.03 -0.99 -6.46
C PRO A 102 -13.84 -2.09 -7.50
N LEU A 103 -12.74 -2.06 -8.26
CA LEU A 103 -12.42 -3.14 -9.22
C LEU A 103 -12.13 -4.47 -8.52
N ALA A 104 -11.41 -4.44 -7.40
CA ALA A 104 -11.15 -5.62 -6.59
C ALA A 104 -12.43 -6.21 -6.01
N VAL A 105 -13.33 -5.37 -5.50
CA VAL A 105 -14.65 -5.78 -5.01
C VAL A 105 -15.48 -6.38 -6.14
N ALA A 106 -15.56 -5.70 -7.29
CA ALA A 106 -16.28 -6.19 -8.46
C ALA A 106 -15.75 -7.54 -8.94
N SER A 107 -14.42 -7.74 -8.97
CA SER A 107 -13.83 -9.02 -9.34
C SER A 107 -14.21 -10.13 -8.35
N GLY A 108 -14.23 -9.84 -7.05
CA GLY A 108 -14.65 -10.79 -6.01
C GLY A 108 -16.10 -11.22 -6.16
N VAL A 109 -17.01 -10.27 -6.36
CA VAL A 109 -18.43 -10.56 -6.58
C VAL A 109 -18.64 -11.36 -7.87
N LEU A 110 -17.97 -10.98 -8.96
CA LEU A 110 -18.06 -11.72 -10.23
C LEU A 110 -17.53 -13.15 -10.10
N CYS A 111 -16.42 -13.35 -9.40
CA CYS A 111 -15.88 -14.69 -9.13
C CYS A 111 -16.88 -15.56 -8.36
N MET A 112 -17.56 -15.00 -7.36
CA MET A 112 -18.59 -15.74 -6.61
C MET A 112 -19.78 -16.10 -7.48
N LEU A 113 -20.25 -15.17 -8.34
CA LEU A 113 -21.36 -15.41 -9.25
C LEU A 113 -21.07 -16.51 -10.27
N CYS A 114 -19.82 -16.65 -10.73
CA CYS A 114 -19.41 -17.72 -11.66
C CYS A 114 -19.66 -19.12 -11.11
N HIS A 115 -19.64 -19.29 -9.79
CA HIS A 115 -19.76 -20.59 -9.15
C HIS A 115 -21.18 -20.90 -8.66
N LEU A 116 -22.10 -19.94 -8.75
CA LEU A 116 -23.51 -20.13 -8.33
C LEU A 116 -24.40 -20.86 -9.35
N GLY A 117 -23.99 -20.93 -10.63
CA GLY A 117 -24.79 -21.59 -11.65
C GLY A 117 -24.03 -21.92 -12.93
N ASP A 118 -24.27 -23.10 -13.49
CA ASP A 118 -23.61 -23.62 -14.70
C ASP A 118 -23.88 -22.79 -15.99
N GLY A 119 -24.79 -21.80 -15.94
CA GLY A 119 -25.17 -20.95 -17.08
C GLY A 119 -24.47 -19.61 -17.18
N ILE A 120 -23.80 -19.13 -16.12
CA ILE A 120 -23.25 -17.77 -16.03
C ILE A 120 -21.74 -17.80 -16.31
N ARG A 121 -21.35 -17.59 -17.56
CA ARG A 121 -19.93 -17.58 -17.97
C ARG A 121 -19.30 -16.18 -17.85
N VAL A 122 -19.25 -15.62 -16.64
CA VAL A 122 -18.61 -14.30 -16.39
C VAL A 122 -17.18 -14.40 -15.86
N GLN A 123 -16.58 -15.59 -15.87
CA GLN A 123 -15.23 -15.81 -15.38
C GLN A 123 -14.19 -14.90 -16.07
N ARG A 124 -14.29 -14.79 -17.42
CA ARG A 124 -13.38 -13.90 -18.18
C ARG A 124 -13.53 -12.43 -17.80
N LEU A 125 -14.76 -12.01 -17.46
CA LEU A 125 -15.01 -10.65 -16.99
C LEU A 125 -14.40 -10.41 -15.61
N ALA A 126 -14.51 -11.40 -14.71
CA ALA A 126 -13.87 -11.34 -13.40
C ALA A 126 -12.33 -11.24 -13.51
N GLU A 127 -11.72 -12.07 -14.36
CA GLU A 127 -10.28 -12.03 -14.63
C GLU A 127 -9.85 -10.68 -15.25
N PHE A 128 -10.62 -10.17 -16.19
CA PHE A 128 -10.37 -8.86 -16.82
C PHE A 128 -10.44 -7.73 -15.78
N THR A 129 -11.45 -7.72 -14.91
CA THR A 129 -11.61 -6.72 -13.86
C THR A 129 -10.44 -6.78 -12.87
N GLN A 130 -10.00 -7.98 -12.52
CA GLN A 130 -8.83 -8.18 -11.67
C GLN A 130 -7.55 -7.66 -12.34
N GLN A 131 -7.34 -7.95 -13.62
CA GLN A 131 -6.21 -7.44 -14.38
C GLN A 131 -6.23 -5.91 -14.45
N CYS A 132 -7.39 -5.29 -14.72
CA CYS A 132 -7.53 -3.83 -14.69
C CYS A 132 -7.13 -3.23 -13.34
N ALA A 133 -7.50 -3.87 -12.22
CA ALA A 133 -7.10 -3.44 -10.89
C ALA A 133 -5.57 -3.48 -10.70
N VAL A 134 -4.93 -4.57 -11.13
CA VAL A 134 -3.46 -4.70 -11.06
C VAL A 134 -2.76 -3.69 -11.97
N TRP A 135 -3.25 -3.50 -13.20
CA TRP A 135 -2.68 -2.53 -14.13
C TRP A 135 -2.81 -1.10 -13.62
N SER A 136 -3.97 -0.71 -13.09
CA SER A 136 -4.20 0.63 -12.54
C SER A 136 -3.23 0.91 -11.38
N LEU A 137 -3.02 -0.09 -10.50
CA LEU A 137 -2.08 0.00 -9.40
C LEU A 137 -0.63 0.12 -9.89
N GLY A 138 -0.23 -0.70 -10.88
CA GLY A 138 1.11 -0.69 -11.45
C GLY A 138 1.45 0.63 -12.13
N ILE A 139 0.55 1.18 -12.94
CA ILE A 139 0.71 2.48 -13.60
C ILE A 139 0.83 3.59 -12.54
N GLY A 140 -0.09 3.62 -11.57
CA GLY A 140 -0.05 4.61 -10.50
C GLY A 140 1.26 4.57 -9.71
N PHE A 141 1.73 3.38 -9.36
CA PHE A 141 2.99 3.18 -8.64
C PHE A 141 4.20 3.66 -9.47
N THR A 142 4.22 3.36 -10.77
CA THR A 142 5.29 3.80 -11.68
C THR A 142 5.34 5.33 -11.80
N VAL A 143 4.18 5.97 -11.97
CA VAL A 143 4.08 7.44 -12.00
C VAL A 143 4.54 8.04 -10.68
N PHE A 144 4.13 7.48 -9.55
CA PHE A 144 4.54 7.93 -8.23
C PHE A 144 6.07 7.85 -8.04
N ILE A 145 6.68 6.72 -8.38
CA ILE A 145 8.16 6.58 -8.32
C ILE A 145 8.82 7.60 -9.25
N GLY A 146 8.31 7.81 -10.46
CA GLY A 146 8.82 8.78 -11.41
C GLY A 146 8.85 10.20 -10.83
N VAL A 147 7.75 10.64 -10.21
CA VAL A 147 7.67 11.94 -9.53
C VAL A 147 8.68 12.04 -8.38
N LEU A 148 8.78 11.00 -7.54
CA LEU A 148 9.72 10.98 -6.43
C LEU A 148 11.18 11.02 -6.89
N THR A 149 11.52 10.28 -7.93
CA THR A 149 12.90 10.24 -8.48
C THR A 149 13.29 11.59 -9.08
N THR A 150 12.40 12.19 -9.88
CA THR A 150 12.64 13.52 -10.46
C THR A 150 12.84 14.57 -9.35
N ARG A 151 12.04 14.51 -8.29
CA ARG A 151 12.19 15.38 -7.13
C ARG A 151 13.57 15.26 -6.48
N SER A 152 14.03 14.04 -6.19
CA SER A 152 15.29 13.83 -5.46
C SER A 152 16.48 14.39 -6.23
N VAL A 153 16.51 14.23 -7.55
CA VAL A 153 17.57 14.76 -8.41
C VAL A 153 17.53 16.30 -8.47
N THR A 154 16.34 16.87 -8.66
CA THR A 154 16.17 18.33 -8.77
C THR A 154 16.47 19.04 -7.44
N ALA A 155 15.97 18.52 -6.32
CA ALA A 155 16.23 19.09 -5.01
C ALA A 155 17.73 19.08 -4.68
N ALA A 156 18.43 17.98 -4.87
CA ALA A 156 19.85 17.87 -4.62
C ALA A 156 20.69 18.86 -5.46
N ALA A 157 20.31 19.08 -6.72
CA ALA A 157 21.01 20.03 -7.59
C ALA A 157 20.81 21.49 -7.16
N ILE A 158 19.59 21.90 -6.81
CA ILE A 158 19.24 23.27 -6.41
C ILE A 158 19.82 23.59 -5.03
N ASP A 159 19.67 22.70 -4.05
CA ASP A 159 20.12 22.90 -2.67
C ASP A 159 21.65 22.98 -2.59
N GLY A 160 22.37 22.15 -3.35
CA GLY A 160 23.83 22.22 -3.43
C GLY A 160 24.36 23.56 -3.96
N VAL A 161 23.71 24.14 -4.94
CA VAL A 161 24.10 25.47 -5.49
C VAL A 161 23.78 26.58 -4.50
N THR A 162 22.60 26.55 -3.90
CA THR A 162 22.13 27.59 -2.96
C THR A 162 23.02 27.68 -1.71
N LEU A 163 23.37 26.56 -1.13
CA LEU A 163 24.27 26.49 0.04
C LEU A 163 25.68 27.01 -0.26
N ARG A 164 26.26 26.62 -1.42
CA ARG A 164 27.59 27.12 -1.81
C ARG A 164 27.59 28.60 -2.06
N THR A 165 26.53 29.13 -2.70
CA THR A 165 26.39 30.56 -2.96
C THR A 165 26.22 31.35 -1.66
N ALA A 166 25.41 30.86 -0.72
CA ALA A 166 25.22 31.51 0.57
C ALA A 166 26.51 31.53 1.40
N LYS A 167 27.25 30.42 1.46
CA LYS A 167 28.56 30.38 2.13
C LYS A 167 29.56 31.31 1.48
N TYR A 168 29.64 31.35 0.15
CA TYR A 168 30.53 32.24 -0.55
C TYR A 168 30.21 33.72 -0.26
N ALA A 169 28.93 34.07 -0.23
CA ALA A 169 28.47 35.41 0.08
C ALA A 169 28.83 35.81 1.54
N LEU A 170 28.59 34.94 2.53
CA LEU A 170 28.91 35.17 3.92
C LEU A 170 30.41 35.35 4.14
N ASN A 171 31.22 34.50 3.55
CA ASN A 171 32.68 34.54 3.74
C ASN A 171 33.36 35.77 3.08
N ASN A 172 32.79 36.23 1.94
CA ASN A 172 33.43 37.31 1.18
C ASN A 172 32.83 38.70 1.45
N LEU A 173 31.57 38.81 1.87
CA LEU A 173 30.91 40.08 2.11
C LEU A 173 31.07 40.61 3.53
N VAL A 174 31.38 39.73 4.53
CA VAL A 174 31.56 40.14 5.95
C VAL A 174 32.91 39.68 6.47
N PRO A 175 33.99 40.39 6.16
CA PRO A 175 35.31 40.06 6.65
C PRO A 175 35.39 40.21 8.17
N PHE A 176 36.06 39.28 8.85
CA PHE A 176 36.28 39.12 10.31
C PHE A 176 35.16 38.45 11.12
N VAL A 177 33.88 38.51 10.70
CA VAL A 177 32.76 37.92 11.47
C VAL A 177 32.10 36.78 10.69
N GLY A 178 32.29 36.72 9.37
CA GLY A 178 31.66 35.75 8.48
C GLY A 178 31.98 34.29 8.84
N GLY A 179 33.20 34.01 9.31
CA GLY A 179 33.58 32.66 9.72
C GLY A 179 32.83 32.15 10.96
N LEU A 180 32.65 32.99 11.97
CA LEU A 180 31.88 32.63 13.17
C LEU A 180 30.39 32.40 12.86
N PHE A 181 29.82 33.19 11.97
CA PHE A 181 28.44 32.98 11.51
C PHE A 181 28.32 31.72 10.67
N ALA A 182 29.30 31.43 9.80
CA ALA A 182 29.30 30.21 9.00
C ALA A 182 29.36 28.95 9.87
N ASP A 183 30.18 28.92 10.90
CA ASP A 183 30.29 27.80 11.85
C ASP A 183 29.02 27.62 12.68
N THR A 184 28.38 28.72 13.09
CA THR A 184 27.09 28.69 13.81
C THR A 184 25.98 28.14 12.91
N VAL A 185 25.90 28.59 11.66
CA VAL A 185 24.96 28.07 10.69
C VAL A 185 25.21 26.58 10.44
N ASP A 186 26.48 26.15 10.33
CA ASP A 186 26.81 24.73 10.14
C ASP A 186 26.40 23.86 11.33
N THR A 187 26.53 24.37 12.55
CA THR A 187 26.07 23.67 13.76
C THR A 187 24.55 23.58 13.82
N LEU A 188 23.84 24.66 13.51
CA LEU A 188 22.36 24.68 13.46
C LEU A 188 21.82 23.74 12.39
N VAL A 189 22.41 23.76 11.21
CA VAL A 189 22.03 22.87 10.10
C VAL A 189 22.30 21.41 10.48
N GLY A 190 23.45 21.10 11.08
CA GLY A 190 23.79 19.75 11.53
C GLY A 190 22.82 19.21 12.59
N SER A 191 22.48 20.04 13.59
CA SER A 191 21.52 19.66 14.63
C SER A 191 20.10 19.46 14.06
N GLY A 192 19.66 20.31 13.12
CA GLY A 192 18.38 20.17 12.43
C GLY A 192 18.28 18.89 11.61
N MET A 193 19.36 18.48 10.95
CA MET A 193 19.42 17.21 10.21
C MET A 193 19.30 15.98 11.13
N LEU A 194 19.92 16.02 12.32
CA LEU A 194 19.79 14.93 13.29
C LEU A 194 18.33 14.79 13.77
N VAL A 195 17.66 15.90 14.06
CA VAL A 195 16.25 15.90 14.45
C VAL A 195 15.36 15.40 13.31
N GLN A 196 15.61 15.83 12.07
CA GLN A 196 14.88 15.37 10.91
C GLN A 196 15.05 13.86 10.67
N SER A 197 16.25 13.34 10.78
CA SER A 197 16.54 11.91 10.65
C SER A 197 15.86 11.11 11.75
N ALA A 198 15.90 11.58 13.00
CA ALA A 198 15.22 10.94 14.12
C ALA A 198 13.70 10.91 13.94
N LEU A 199 13.09 12.00 13.49
CA LEU A 199 11.66 12.08 13.19
C LEU A 199 11.28 11.17 11.98
N GLY A 200 12.12 11.13 10.95
CA GLY A 200 11.92 10.25 9.81
C GLY A 200 11.93 8.78 10.20
N VAL A 201 12.93 8.36 10.99
CA VAL A 201 13.03 6.98 11.49
C VAL A 201 11.88 6.64 12.43
N THR A 202 11.50 7.54 13.33
CA THR A 202 10.36 7.33 14.24
C THR A 202 9.05 7.21 13.45
N GLY A 203 8.82 8.07 12.47
CA GLY A 203 7.66 8.00 11.58
C GLY A 203 7.60 6.69 10.80
N LEU A 204 8.76 6.23 10.30
CA LEU A 204 8.90 4.96 9.60
C LEU A 204 8.53 3.77 10.49
N ILE A 205 9.04 3.74 11.74
CA ILE A 205 8.74 2.65 12.69
C ILE A 205 7.26 2.65 13.05
N VAL A 206 6.66 3.81 13.35
CA VAL A 206 5.25 3.92 13.74
C VAL A 206 4.33 3.41 12.63
N ILE A 207 4.56 3.80 11.39
CA ILE A 207 3.68 3.38 10.30
C ILE A 207 3.99 1.96 9.86
N ALA A 208 5.24 1.53 9.86
CA ALA A 208 5.57 0.12 9.61
C ALA A 208 4.86 -0.78 10.63
N SER A 209 4.89 -0.45 11.92
CA SER A 209 4.19 -1.22 12.95
C SER A 209 2.67 -1.26 12.76
N ARG A 210 2.07 -0.17 12.27
CA ARG A 210 0.63 -0.11 11.97
C ARG A 210 0.24 -0.87 10.69
N ALA A 211 1.13 -0.91 9.69
CA ALA A 211 0.88 -1.60 8.42
C ALA A 211 1.14 -3.10 8.49
N VAL A 212 2.12 -3.55 9.28
CA VAL A 212 2.54 -4.96 9.34
C VAL A 212 1.40 -5.87 9.80
N LEU A 213 0.65 -5.50 10.82
CA LEU A 213 -0.42 -6.34 11.36
C LEU A 213 -1.52 -6.64 10.31
N PRO A 214 -2.16 -5.64 9.66
CA PRO A 214 -3.17 -5.90 8.65
C PRO A 214 -2.60 -6.59 7.39
N LEU A 215 -1.36 -6.30 7.00
CA LEU A 215 -0.69 -7.02 5.91
C LEU A 215 -0.53 -8.50 6.22
N CYS A 216 -0.06 -8.85 7.42
CA CYS A 216 0.08 -10.25 7.84
C CYS A 216 -1.28 -10.94 7.94
N GLN A 217 -2.32 -10.29 8.42
CA GLN A 217 -3.68 -10.84 8.50
C GLN A 217 -4.22 -11.16 7.10
N THR A 218 -4.14 -10.23 6.15
CA THR A 218 -4.63 -10.44 4.78
C THR A 218 -3.82 -11.50 4.06
N LEU A 219 -2.49 -11.52 4.22
CA LEU A 219 -1.63 -12.54 3.63
C LEU A 219 -1.91 -13.94 4.21
N ALA A 220 -2.03 -14.04 5.53
CA ALA A 220 -2.34 -15.30 6.20
C ALA A 220 -3.70 -15.86 5.74
N ALA A 221 -4.72 -15.02 5.66
CA ALA A 221 -6.03 -15.40 5.14
C ALA A 221 -5.93 -15.89 3.68
N ALA A 222 -5.27 -15.14 2.80
CA ALA A 222 -5.09 -15.52 1.40
C ALA A 222 -4.38 -16.88 1.27
N MET A 223 -3.33 -17.12 2.06
CA MET A 223 -2.60 -18.38 2.06
C MET A 223 -3.43 -19.53 2.62
N LEU A 224 -4.18 -19.32 3.70
CA LEU A 224 -5.08 -20.32 4.28
C LEU A 224 -6.17 -20.74 3.28
N TYR A 225 -6.81 -19.81 2.59
CA TYR A 225 -7.81 -20.12 1.57
C TYR A 225 -7.19 -20.82 0.36
N LYS A 226 -5.99 -20.44 -0.05
CA LYS A 226 -5.27 -21.10 -1.14
C LYS A 226 -4.92 -22.54 -0.77
N LEU A 227 -4.46 -22.79 0.45
CA LEU A 227 -4.18 -24.11 0.98
C LEU A 227 -5.47 -24.94 1.10
N ALA A 228 -6.55 -24.34 1.64
CA ALA A 228 -7.85 -25.00 1.75
C ALA A 228 -8.39 -25.42 0.38
N SER A 229 -8.28 -24.57 -0.63
CA SER A 229 -8.66 -24.90 -2.01
C SER A 229 -7.86 -26.09 -2.55
N ALA A 230 -6.54 -26.12 -2.33
CA ALA A 230 -5.67 -27.21 -2.78
C ALA A 230 -6.01 -28.54 -2.09
N LEU A 231 -6.31 -28.53 -0.78
CA LEU A 231 -6.69 -29.72 -0.03
C LEU A 231 -8.10 -30.21 -0.39
N MET A 232 -8.99 -29.33 -0.81
CA MET A 232 -10.35 -29.70 -1.22
C MET A 232 -10.42 -30.24 -2.66
N GLN A 233 -9.45 -29.92 -3.51
CA GLN A 233 -9.45 -30.32 -4.91
C GLN A 233 -9.62 -31.84 -5.15
N PRO A 234 -8.96 -32.75 -4.38
CA PRO A 234 -9.11 -34.18 -4.57
C PRO A 234 -10.40 -34.78 -3.96
N VAL A 235 -11.09 -34.02 -3.07
CA VAL A 235 -12.22 -34.54 -2.27
C VAL A 235 -13.56 -33.97 -2.71
N SER A 236 -13.58 -32.76 -3.30
CA SER A 236 -14.84 -32.07 -3.68
C SER A 236 -15.00 -31.95 -5.19
N ASP A 237 -16.26 -31.82 -5.63
CA ASP A 237 -16.56 -31.42 -6.99
C ASP A 237 -15.89 -30.07 -7.27
N GLY A 238 -15.17 -29.92 -8.40
CA GLY A 238 -14.29 -28.81 -8.73
C GLY A 238 -14.87 -27.39 -8.59
N SER A 239 -16.20 -27.26 -8.49
CA SER A 239 -16.90 -25.98 -8.34
C SER A 239 -16.61 -25.30 -6.99
N LEU A 240 -16.64 -26.03 -5.87
CA LEU A 240 -16.37 -25.45 -4.54
C LEU A 240 -14.87 -25.11 -4.34
N ALA A 241 -14.00 -26.00 -4.78
CA ALA A 241 -12.55 -25.76 -4.73
C ALA A 241 -12.17 -24.55 -5.60
N GLY A 242 -12.80 -24.41 -6.78
CA GLY A 242 -12.64 -23.25 -7.66
C GLY A 242 -13.09 -21.94 -7.00
N CYS A 243 -14.26 -21.93 -6.36
CA CYS A 243 -14.76 -20.75 -5.65
C CYS A 243 -13.78 -20.26 -4.57
N ILE A 244 -13.28 -21.16 -3.74
CA ILE A 244 -12.31 -20.83 -2.69
C ILE A 244 -10.97 -20.37 -3.29
N HIS A 245 -10.56 -20.96 -4.40
CA HIS A 245 -9.34 -20.56 -5.10
C HIS A 245 -9.43 -19.13 -5.64
N ASP A 246 -10.53 -18.79 -6.30
CA ASP A 246 -10.75 -17.47 -6.84
C ASP A 246 -10.92 -16.41 -5.73
N PHE A 247 -11.55 -16.79 -4.63
CA PHE A 247 -11.58 -15.96 -3.42
C PHE A 247 -10.17 -15.66 -2.88
N ALA A 248 -9.31 -16.67 -2.80
CA ALA A 248 -7.92 -16.48 -2.39
C ALA A 248 -7.14 -15.53 -3.33
N LYS A 249 -7.44 -15.53 -4.64
CA LYS A 249 -6.85 -14.56 -5.59
C LYS A 249 -7.27 -13.13 -5.28
N VAL A 250 -8.54 -12.91 -4.93
CA VAL A 250 -9.04 -11.57 -4.57
C VAL A 250 -8.39 -11.08 -3.28
N LEU A 251 -8.25 -11.93 -2.26
CA LEU A 251 -7.51 -11.59 -1.04
C LEU A 251 -6.04 -11.26 -1.32
N MET A 252 -5.40 -12.00 -2.24
CA MET A 252 -4.04 -11.70 -2.66
C MET A 252 -3.94 -10.33 -3.35
N LEU A 253 -4.94 -9.95 -4.15
CA LEU A 253 -5.03 -8.62 -4.75
C LEU A 253 -5.15 -7.53 -3.67
N LEU A 254 -5.99 -7.73 -2.64
CA LEU A 254 -6.10 -6.81 -1.51
C LEU A 254 -4.77 -6.69 -0.73
N PHE A 255 -4.06 -7.80 -0.55
CA PHE A 255 -2.72 -7.78 0.05
C PHE A 255 -1.74 -6.94 -0.77
N VAL A 256 -1.68 -7.14 -2.09
CA VAL A 256 -0.80 -6.35 -2.99
C VAL A 256 -1.14 -4.86 -2.94
N LEU A 257 -2.43 -4.52 -2.83
CA LEU A 257 -2.92 -3.15 -2.69
C LEU A 257 -2.42 -2.50 -1.38
N GLN A 258 -2.53 -3.18 -0.25
CA GLN A 258 -2.02 -2.71 1.04
C GLN A 258 -0.49 -2.60 1.03
N LEU A 259 0.19 -3.59 0.45
CA LEU A 259 1.64 -3.62 0.33
C LEU A 259 2.15 -2.45 -0.52
N SER A 260 1.49 -2.14 -1.64
CA SER A 260 1.86 -1.01 -2.49
C SER A 260 1.72 0.33 -1.78
N ALA A 261 0.65 0.53 -1.00
CA ALA A 261 0.46 1.73 -0.20
C ALA A 261 1.56 1.87 0.88
N ALA A 262 1.88 0.78 1.57
CA ALA A 262 2.97 0.76 2.55
C ALA A 262 4.34 1.04 1.90
N ALA A 263 4.63 0.42 0.76
CA ALA A 263 5.88 0.64 0.02
C ALA A 263 6.04 2.08 -0.46
N MET A 264 4.96 2.70 -0.97
CA MET A 264 4.96 4.12 -1.34
C MET A 264 5.36 5.02 -0.17
N TYR A 265 4.76 4.76 0.99
CA TYR A 265 5.06 5.53 2.18
C TYR A 265 6.52 5.35 2.63
N LEU A 266 7.01 4.11 2.66
CA LEU A 266 8.40 3.82 2.98
C LEU A 266 9.38 4.50 2.03
N MET A 267 9.11 4.46 0.72
CA MET A 267 9.93 5.14 -0.28
C MET A 267 9.92 6.66 -0.09
N LEU A 268 8.79 7.26 0.23
CA LEU A 268 8.69 8.69 0.45
C LEU A 268 9.55 9.14 1.64
N ILE A 269 9.45 8.44 2.78
CA ILE A 269 10.27 8.76 3.95
C ILE A 269 11.74 8.50 3.67
N ALA A 270 12.09 7.38 3.05
CA ALA A 270 13.47 7.05 2.71
C ALA A 270 14.13 8.15 1.84
N GLN A 271 13.38 8.67 0.87
CA GLN A 271 13.89 9.79 0.05
C GLN A 271 14.02 11.09 0.81
N LEU A 272 13.09 11.39 1.73
CA LEU A 272 13.19 12.57 2.59
C LEU A 272 14.44 12.52 3.49
N ILE A 273 14.76 11.34 4.03
CA ILE A 273 15.99 11.13 4.81
C ILE A 273 17.24 11.20 3.93
N ALA A 274 17.21 10.60 2.74
CA ALA A 274 18.33 10.59 1.82
C ALA A 274 18.71 11.99 1.33
N VAL A 275 17.75 12.85 1.03
CA VAL A 275 17.99 14.24 0.61
C VAL A 275 18.69 15.03 1.73
N SER A 276 18.35 14.79 3.00
CA SER A 276 19.04 15.44 4.12
C SER A 276 20.49 14.98 4.27
N GLY A 277 20.79 13.70 3.99
CA GLY A 277 22.16 13.16 4.03
C GLY A 277 23.05 13.64 2.88
N PHE A 278 22.47 13.86 1.69
CA PHE A 278 23.22 14.29 0.51
C PHE A 278 23.79 15.71 0.64
N THR A 279 23.10 16.57 1.37
CA THR A 279 23.62 17.93 1.69
C THR A 279 24.86 17.91 2.58
N MET A 280 25.07 16.86 3.37
CA MET A 280 26.29 16.66 4.13
C MET A 280 27.51 16.24 3.28
N MET A 281 27.30 15.42 2.24
CA MET A 281 28.41 14.96 1.37
C MET A 281 28.94 16.04 0.42
N LEU A 282 28.17 17.09 0.18
CA LEU A 282 28.54 18.22 -0.66
C LEU A 282 29.27 19.35 0.11
N ARG A 283 29.45 19.21 1.41
CA ARG A 283 30.24 20.08 2.30
C ARG A 283 31.68 19.64 2.36
#